data_342dc2805a0b5265845b452bf84504fa
#
_entry.id   342dc2805a0b5265845b452bf84504fa
#
_cell.length_a   1.000
_cell.length_b   1.000
_cell.length_c   1.000
_cell.angle_alpha   90.00
_cell.angle_beta   90.00
_cell.angle_gamma   90.00
#
_symmetry.space_group_name_H-M   'P 1'
#
loop_
_entity.id
_entity.type
_entity.pdbx_description
1 polymer ?
#
loop_
_entity_poly.entity_id
_entity_poly.type
_entity_poly.pdbx_seq_one_letter_code
_entity_poly.pdbx_strand_id
1 'polypeptide(L)'
;MSGTPPKSTGAALVLGGGVAGIQCSLDLAEGGYKVYLVEKAPALGGHMAQLDKTFPTNDCSMCTLAPKLVEAGRHLNIDIITNSELTGLEGAPGAFKAKVYHHARFVDPDLCTSCGECAPVCPVKVPDQYNEGLSERKAIYKLYPQAIPNTYAITKKGHSPCKRACAVHTSAQGYVALIADGRFAEAYTVAAEPNPFAAVCGRVCTHKCETDCTRGEVEEPIAIAGLKRFVSDFAFDNVPLPEKAAVTFKEKVAIVGAGPSGLTAARDLALLGYQTTVFESKPEPGGMLRFGIPEYRLPKAALQQDIDRILALGVDLQCGKAAGTDFTVDGLLKKDGGYKAVYLAVGLQGGRTLPIPGADAKGVLDAVSLLKAATLGETVDMGKNVVVIGGGDVAFDAGRTALRLGAEKVTINCIEDDQSVPASDDELSEGLDESIAFNCSCMPSRVLTDAAGRACKVEFLACSLGAPDERGWRPPLAIAGSEHELDCDTVIFAIGQSMALDFLEGSKGI
;
A
#
# COMPACT_ATOMS: atom_id res chain seq x y z
N MET A 1 27.45 -22.17 -48.01
CA MET A 1 28.31 -23.18 -47.37
C MET A 1 27.75 -23.43 -45.97
N SER A 2 27.05 -24.55 -45.79
CA SER A 2 26.47 -24.98 -44.50
C SER A 2 27.54 -25.75 -43.71
N GLY A 3 28.45 -25.03 -43.08
CA GLY A 3 29.41 -25.65 -42.16
C GLY A 3 28.75 -25.79 -40.79
N THR A 4 28.56 -27.04 -40.34
CA THR A 4 28.21 -27.36 -38.94
C THR A 4 29.31 -26.75 -38.06
N PRO A 5 28.96 -25.96 -37.03
CA PRO A 5 29.96 -25.41 -36.13
C PRO A 5 30.75 -26.56 -35.49
N PRO A 6 32.07 -26.43 -35.33
CA PRO A 6 32.88 -27.47 -34.71
C PRO A 6 32.33 -27.79 -33.29
N LYS A 7 32.26 -29.07 -32.95
CA LYS A 7 31.88 -29.54 -31.62
C LYS A 7 32.81 -28.88 -30.59
N SER A 8 32.31 -27.96 -29.77
CA SER A 8 33.11 -27.37 -28.70
C SER A 8 33.54 -28.44 -27.69
N THR A 9 34.84 -28.53 -27.41
CA THR A 9 35.45 -29.53 -26.53
C THR A 9 35.42 -29.16 -25.04
N GLY A 10 34.67 -28.18 -24.65
CA GLY A 10 34.51 -27.71 -23.26
C GLY A 10 33.86 -26.35 -23.21
N ALA A 11 33.61 -25.87 -22.00
CA ALA A 11 33.06 -24.55 -21.75
C ALA A 11 33.89 -23.79 -20.73
N ALA A 12 34.02 -22.48 -20.89
CA ALA A 12 34.66 -21.57 -19.94
C ALA A 12 33.67 -20.51 -19.45
N LEU A 13 33.75 -20.17 -18.16
CA LEU A 13 33.04 -19.04 -17.58
C LEU A 13 34.05 -17.88 -17.44
N VAL A 14 33.74 -16.75 -18.06
CA VAL A 14 34.52 -15.51 -17.93
C VAL A 14 33.69 -14.50 -17.14
N LEU A 15 34.27 -13.96 -16.07
CA LEU A 15 33.62 -12.98 -15.20
C LEU A 15 34.18 -11.59 -15.45
N GLY A 16 33.32 -10.67 -15.91
CA GLY A 16 33.63 -9.29 -16.22
C GLY A 16 33.80 -9.05 -17.70
N GLY A 17 32.95 -8.16 -18.23
CA GLY A 17 32.91 -7.78 -19.65
C GLY A 17 33.76 -6.54 -19.99
N GLY A 18 34.83 -6.27 -19.23
CA GLY A 18 35.83 -5.28 -19.60
C GLY A 18 36.78 -5.78 -20.72
N VAL A 19 37.75 -4.96 -21.12
CA VAL A 19 38.66 -5.27 -22.25
C VAL A 19 39.36 -6.62 -22.09
N ALA A 20 39.80 -6.96 -20.87
CA ALA A 20 40.48 -8.22 -20.59
C ALA A 20 39.54 -9.43 -20.72
N GLY A 21 38.30 -9.33 -20.15
CA GLY A 21 37.31 -10.39 -20.27
C GLY A 21 36.83 -10.60 -21.69
N ILE A 22 36.64 -9.53 -22.46
CA ILE A 22 36.28 -9.59 -23.88
C ILE A 22 37.37 -10.28 -24.67
N GLN A 23 38.64 -9.87 -24.48
CA GLN A 23 39.76 -10.50 -25.19
C GLN A 23 39.91 -11.98 -24.82
N CYS A 24 39.89 -12.31 -23.54
CA CYS A 24 39.94 -13.70 -23.09
C CYS A 24 38.79 -14.54 -23.68
N SER A 25 37.59 -13.98 -23.76
CA SER A 25 36.44 -14.66 -24.37
C SER A 25 36.62 -14.92 -25.85
N LEU A 26 37.19 -13.97 -26.58
CA LEU A 26 37.51 -14.14 -28.01
C LEU A 26 38.57 -15.20 -28.21
N ASP A 27 39.70 -15.14 -27.49
CA ASP A 27 40.82 -16.11 -27.63
C ASP A 27 40.33 -17.54 -27.31
N LEU A 28 39.51 -17.72 -26.29
CA LEU A 28 38.94 -19.03 -25.96
C LEU A 28 37.95 -19.53 -27.01
N ALA A 29 37.11 -18.63 -27.52
CA ALA A 29 36.07 -18.96 -28.48
C ALA A 29 36.68 -19.31 -29.88
N GLU A 30 37.75 -18.61 -30.27
CA GLU A 30 38.56 -18.94 -31.47
C GLU A 30 39.27 -20.30 -31.30
N GLY A 31 39.69 -20.64 -30.06
CA GLY A 31 40.22 -21.95 -29.72
C GLY A 31 39.17 -23.07 -29.74
N GLY A 32 37.91 -22.77 -30.06
CA GLY A 32 36.80 -23.73 -30.18
C GLY A 32 36.05 -24.02 -28.86
N TYR A 33 36.31 -23.28 -27.81
CA TYR A 33 35.58 -23.43 -26.53
C TYR A 33 34.29 -22.65 -26.56
N LYS A 34 33.24 -23.19 -25.91
CA LYS A 34 32.05 -22.42 -25.56
C LYS A 34 32.38 -21.49 -24.40
N VAL A 35 32.03 -20.20 -24.51
CA VAL A 35 32.31 -19.18 -23.51
C VAL A 35 31.01 -18.58 -22.99
N TYR A 36 30.86 -18.53 -21.70
CA TYR A 36 29.82 -17.77 -20.99
C TYR A 36 30.46 -16.53 -20.38
N LEU A 37 30.21 -15.36 -20.98
CA LEU A 37 30.75 -14.07 -20.52
C LEU A 37 29.71 -13.36 -19.64
N VAL A 38 29.92 -13.36 -18.32
CA VAL A 38 29.04 -12.75 -17.33
C VAL A 38 29.53 -11.33 -17.00
N GLU A 39 28.65 -10.35 -17.14
CA GLU A 39 28.93 -8.94 -16.85
C GLU A 39 27.84 -8.35 -15.92
N LYS A 40 28.28 -7.66 -14.87
CA LYS A 40 27.38 -7.01 -13.90
C LYS A 40 26.67 -5.79 -14.48
N ALA A 41 27.34 -5.02 -15.32
CA ALA A 41 26.74 -3.89 -16.01
C ALA A 41 25.75 -4.34 -17.09
N PRO A 42 24.81 -3.48 -17.51
CA PRO A 42 23.85 -3.80 -18.57
C PRO A 42 24.48 -3.93 -19.96
N ALA A 43 25.78 -3.60 -20.10
CA ALA A 43 26.53 -3.76 -21.33
C ALA A 43 28.00 -4.07 -21.06
N LEU A 44 28.69 -4.69 -22.03
CA LEU A 44 30.13 -4.91 -22.01
C LEU A 44 30.90 -3.59 -22.14
N GLY A 45 32.20 -3.60 -21.90
CA GLY A 45 33.10 -2.47 -22.12
C GLY A 45 33.92 -2.04 -20.91
N GLY A 46 33.35 -2.17 -19.71
CA GLY A 46 34.04 -1.80 -18.48
C GLY A 46 34.51 -0.34 -18.46
N HIS A 47 35.54 -0.04 -17.70
CA HIS A 47 36.10 1.31 -17.61
C HIS A 47 36.70 1.84 -18.95
N MET A 48 37.16 0.95 -19.81
CA MET A 48 37.71 1.37 -21.12
C MET A 48 36.65 2.08 -21.97
N ALA A 49 35.38 1.68 -21.86
CA ALA A 49 34.27 2.34 -22.56
C ALA A 49 33.99 3.77 -22.03
N GLN A 50 34.41 4.09 -20.80
CA GLN A 50 34.21 5.40 -20.15
C GLN A 50 35.32 6.39 -20.50
N LEU A 51 36.48 5.92 -20.98
CA LEU A 51 37.62 6.77 -21.27
C LEU A 51 37.47 7.42 -22.67
N ASP A 52 37.88 8.67 -22.80
CA ASP A 52 38.06 9.33 -24.09
C ASP A 52 39.28 8.73 -24.82
N LYS A 53 40.40 8.68 -24.10
CA LYS A 53 41.70 8.21 -24.64
C LYS A 53 42.43 7.28 -23.68
N THR A 54 43.29 6.43 -24.23
CA THR A 54 44.15 5.53 -23.49
C THR A 54 45.50 6.17 -23.19
N PHE A 55 46.05 5.95 -22.01
CA PHE A 55 47.38 6.36 -21.61
C PHE A 55 48.35 5.18 -21.90
N PRO A 56 49.59 5.41 -22.35
CA PRO A 56 50.24 6.71 -22.69
C PRO A 56 50.13 7.10 -24.18
N THR A 57 49.49 6.28 -25.00
CA THR A 57 49.49 6.43 -26.46
C THR A 57 48.53 7.49 -26.98
N ASN A 58 47.60 7.95 -26.16
CA ASN A 58 46.51 8.88 -26.52
C ASN A 58 45.59 8.35 -27.64
N ASP A 59 45.49 7.03 -27.80
CA ASP A 59 44.56 6.43 -28.75
C ASP A 59 43.11 6.59 -28.27
N CYS A 60 42.20 6.69 -29.22
CA CYS A 60 40.78 6.68 -28.91
C CYS A 60 40.39 5.32 -28.31
N SER A 61 39.94 5.33 -27.06
CA SER A 61 39.61 4.11 -26.32
C SER A 61 38.48 3.34 -26.98
N MET A 62 37.44 4.03 -27.43
CA MET A 62 36.29 3.41 -28.09
C MET A 62 36.67 2.87 -29.50
N CYS A 63 37.57 3.54 -30.24
CA CYS A 63 38.04 3.04 -31.53
C CYS A 63 38.79 1.71 -31.40
N THR A 64 39.48 1.51 -30.27
CA THR A 64 40.18 0.25 -29.97
C THR A 64 39.20 -0.82 -29.46
N LEU A 65 38.20 -0.41 -28.67
CA LEU A 65 37.28 -1.35 -27.99
C LEU A 65 36.14 -1.80 -28.93
N ALA A 66 35.57 -0.90 -29.74
CA ALA A 66 34.38 -1.19 -30.54
C ALA A 66 34.49 -2.40 -31.48
N PRO A 67 35.59 -2.63 -32.19
CA PRO A 67 35.75 -3.84 -33.01
C PRO A 67 35.60 -5.12 -32.18
N LYS A 68 36.23 -5.16 -30.99
CA LYS A 68 36.20 -6.31 -30.10
C LYS A 68 34.80 -6.54 -29.50
N LEU A 69 34.06 -5.48 -29.23
CA LEU A 69 32.67 -5.57 -28.78
C LEU A 69 31.78 -6.20 -29.86
N VAL A 70 31.93 -5.76 -31.11
CA VAL A 70 31.14 -6.29 -32.23
C VAL A 70 31.50 -7.75 -32.51
N GLU A 71 32.79 -8.09 -32.46
CA GLU A 71 33.27 -9.44 -32.64
C GLU A 71 32.72 -10.39 -31.55
N ALA A 72 32.88 -10.04 -30.28
CA ALA A 72 32.33 -10.80 -29.18
C ALA A 72 30.79 -10.94 -29.25
N GLY A 73 30.10 -9.85 -29.64
CA GLY A 73 28.63 -9.83 -29.75
C GLY A 73 28.06 -10.68 -30.89
N ARG A 74 28.92 -11.06 -31.87
CA ARG A 74 28.53 -11.87 -33.04
C ARG A 74 29.12 -13.27 -33.02
N HIS A 75 30.00 -13.57 -32.09
CA HIS A 75 30.70 -14.85 -32.05
C HIS A 75 29.79 -15.99 -31.60
N LEU A 76 29.64 -17.05 -32.40
CA LEU A 76 28.71 -18.16 -32.14
C LEU A 76 29.02 -18.94 -30.85
N ASN A 77 30.27 -18.95 -30.42
CA ASN A 77 30.70 -19.64 -29.21
C ASN A 77 30.69 -18.76 -27.96
N ILE A 78 30.28 -17.48 -28.03
CA ILE A 78 30.22 -16.59 -26.87
C ILE A 78 28.76 -16.29 -26.52
N ASP A 79 28.33 -16.66 -25.32
CA ASP A 79 27.07 -16.24 -24.75
C ASP A 79 27.32 -15.07 -23.79
N ILE A 80 26.81 -13.91 -24.14
CA ILE A 80 26.94 -12.69 -23.35
C ILE A 80 25.77 -12.59 -22.36
N ILE A 81 26.08 -12.62 -21.05
CA ILE A 81 25.12 -12.58 -19.96
C ILE A 81 25.37 -11.29 -19.17
N THR A 82 24.80 -10.18 -19.63
CA THR A 82 24.90 -8.87 -18.98
C THR A 82 23.85 -8.70 -17.89
N ASN A 83 24.00 -7.64 -17.08
CA ASN A 83 23.13 -7.36 -15.95
C ASN A 83 23.06 -8.54 -14.94
N SER A 84 24.20 -9.24 -14.75
CA SER A 84 24.26 -10.52 -14.07
C SER A 84 25.51 -10.67 -13.22
N GLU A 85 25.41 -11.40 -12.12
CA GLU A 85 26.54 -11.66 -11.24
C GLU A 85 26.58 -13.14 -10.79
N LEU A 86 27.78 -13.64 -10.59
CA LEU A 86 27.99 -14.97 -10.04
C LEU A 86 27.69 -14.96 -8.54
N THR A 87 26.76 -15.80 -8.10
CA THR A 87 26.36 -15.94 -6.68
C THR A 87 26.88 -17.21 -6.03
N GLY A 88 27.34 -18.19 -6.82
CA GLY A 88 27.91 -19.44 -6.28
C GLY A 88 28.64 -20.23 -7.34
N LEU A 89 29.68 -20.94 -6.91
CA LEU A 89 30.48 -21.85 -7.76
C LEU A 89 30.77 -23.11 -6.95
N GLU A 90 30.39 -24.26 -7.49
CA GLU A 90 30.58 -25.57 -6.90
C GLU A 90 31.25 -26.53 -7.92
N GLY A 91 31.89 -27.58 -7.45
CA GLY A 91 32.47 -28.61 -8.30
C GLY A 91 33.98 -28.53 -8.44
N ALA A 92 34.51 -29.16 -9.49
CA ALA A 92 35.94 -29.28 -9.78
C ALA A 92 36.21 -29.04 -11.29
N PRO A 93 37.46 -28.82 -11.72
CA PRO A 93 37.81 -28.66 -13.13
C PRO A 93 37.16 -29.70 -14.04
N GLY A 94 36.46 -29.25 -15.07
CA GLY A 94 35.69 -30.11 -15.97
C GLY A 94 34.22 -30.37 -15.56
N ALA A 95 33.83 -30.03 -14.31
CA ALA A 95 32.49 -30.30 -13.78
C ALA A 95 31.99 -29.19 -12.82
N PHE A 96 32.28 -27.92 -13.14
CA PHE A 96 31.79 -26.78 -12.35
C PHE A 96 30.30 -26.56 -12.57
N LYS A 97 29.60 -26.18 -11.47
CA LYS A 97 28.25 -25.62 -11.46
C LYS A 97 28.30 -24.16 -11.00
N ALA A 98 28.00 -23.24 -11.88
CA ALA A 98 27.93 -21.83 -11.58
C ALA A 98 26.47 -21.40 -11.37
N LYS A 99 26.18 -20.69 -10.28
CA LYS A 99 24.91 -20.00 -10.05
C LYS A 99 25.07 -18.55 -10.44
N VAL A 100 24.35 -18.13 -11.46
CA VAL A 100 24.34 -16.74 -11.95
C VAL A 100 22.99 -16.13 -11.62
N TYR A 101 23.00 -15.01 -10.92
CA TYR A 101 21.82 -14.20 -10.69
C TYR A 101 21.68 -13.17 -11.81
N HIS A 102 20.57 -13.22 -12.51
CA HIS A 102 20.25 -12.29 -13.59
C HIS A 102 19.32 -11.21 -13.08
N HIS A 103 19.80 -9.96 -13.00
CA HIS A 103 18.98 -8.82 -12.62
C HIS A 103 18.00 -8.45 -13.73
N ALA A 104 16.77 -8.10 -13.36
CA ALA A 104 15.78 -7.67 -14.33
C ALA A 104 16.22 -6.37 -15.04
N ARG A 105 16.18 -6.36 -16.36
CA ARG A 105 16.50 -5.19 -17.20
C ARG A 105 15.32 -4.20 -17.27
N PHE A 106 14.09 -4.68 -17.05
CA PHE A 106 12.83 -3.94 -17.19
C PHE A 106 12.57 -3.36 -18.58
N VAL A 107 13.30 -3.81 -19.56
CA VAL A 107 13.13 -3.57 -20.98
C VAL A 107 13.33 -4.92 -21.65
N ASP A 108 12.38 -5.32 -22.48
CA ASP A 108 12.47 -6.56 -23.26
C ASP A 108 13.55 -6.41 -24.33
N PRO A 109 14.64 -7.20 -24.29
CA PRO A 109 15.73 -7.07 -25.23
C PRO A 109 15.34 -7.46 -26.66
N ASP A 110 14.36 -8.35 -26.82
CA ASP A 110 13.92 -8.84 -28.13
C ASP A 110 13.01 -7.84 -28.85
N LEU A 111 12.28 -7.01 -28.07
CA LEU A 111 11.43 -5.95 -28.58
C LEU A 111 12.14 -4.59 -28.69
N CYS A 112 13.23 -4.39 -27.95
CA CYS A 112 13.94 -3.12 -27.91
C CYS A 112 14.80 -2.90 -29.18
N THR A 113 14.35 -1.99 -30.02
CA THR A 113 15.10 -1.58 -31.24
C THR A 113 16.22 -0.55 -30.97
N SER A 114 16.39 -0.12 -29.73
CA SER A 114 17.35 0.93 -29.33
C SER A 114 17.10 2.31 -30.00
N CYS A 115 15.85 2.63 -30.35
CA CYS A 115 15.48 3.89 -31.03
C CYS A 115 15.72 5.16 -30.17
N GLY A 116 15.69 5.03 -28.85
CA GLY A 116 15.96 6.16 -27.95
C GLY A 116 14.75 6.95 -27.49
N GLU A 117 13.56 6.74 -28.05
CA GLU A 117 12.33 7.50 -27.77
C GLU A 117 11.86 7.44 -26.29
N CYS A 118 12.24 6.39 -25.59
CA CYS A 118 11.87 6.20 -24.19
C CYS A 118 12.61 7.13 -23.21
N ALA A 119 13.83 7.57 -23.54
CA ALA A 119 14.63 8.38 -22.63
C ALA A 119 14.13 9.83 -22.48
N PRO A 120 13.74 10.56 -23.53
CA PRO A 120 13.19 11.92 -23.39
C PRO A 120 11.94 11.99 -22.53
N VAL A 121 11.04 11.00 -22.64
CA VAL A 121 9.75 10.97 -21.95
C VAL A 121 9.83 10.39 -20.51
N CYS A 122 10.99 9.87 -20.10
CA CYS A 122 11.17 9.35 -18.75
C CYS A 122 11.22 10.51 -17.72
N PRO A 123 10.32 10.58 -16.72
CA PRO A 123 10.32 11.66 -15.73
C PRO A 123 11.47 11.52 -14.73
N VAL A 124 11.94 10.32 -14.46
CA VAL A 124 12.88 10.02 -13.38
C VAL A 124 14.32 10.28 -13.82
N LYS A 125 15.05 11.10 -13.05
CA LYS A 125 16.48 11.33 -13.18
C LYS A 125 17.26 10.61 -12.08
N VAL A 126 18.45 10.14 -12.40
CA VAL A 126 19.36 9.49 -11.46
C VAL A 126 20.79 9.96 -11.75
N PRO A 127 21.70 9.93 -10.76
CA PRO A 127 23.11 10.17 -11.02
C PRO A 127 23.66 9.24 -12.10
N ASP A 128 24.42 9.78 -13.04
CA ASP A 128 25.02 9.00 -14.12
C ASP A 128 26.29 8.32 -13.63
N GLN A 129 26.20 7.03 -13.36
CA GLN A 129 27.33 6.24 -12.89
C GLN A 129 28.41 6.05 -13.97
N TYR A 130 28.03 6.10 -15.24
CA TYR A 130 29.00 6.06 -16.33
C TYR A 130 29.90 7.30 -16.33
N ASN A 131 29.37 8.45 -15.91
CA ASN A 131 30.12 9.70 -15.73
C ASN A 131 30.48 9.96 -14.25
N GLU A 132 30.73 8.90 -13.46
CA GLU A 132 31.16 8.95 -12.06
C GLU A 132 30.22 9.80 -11.16
N GLY A 133 28.96 9.97 -11.56
CA GLY A 133 27.97 10.79 -10.84
C GLY A 133 28.11 12.30 -11.04
N LEU A 134 28.97 12.75 -11.94
CA LEU A 134 29.17 14.16 -12.26
C LEU A 134 28.04 14.79 -13.06
N SER A 135 27.16 13.97 -13.64
CA SER A 135 25.95 14.37 -14.35
C SER A 135 24.77 13.49 -13.98
N GLU A 136 23.59 13.93 -14.39
CA GLU A 136 22.36 13.13 -14.29
C GLU A 136 22.00 12.50 -15.62
N ARG A 137 21.41 11.31 -15.58
CA ARG A 137 20.77 10.64 -16.71
C ARG A 137 19.35 10.21 -16.36
N LYS A 138 18.59 9.84 -17.38
CA LYS A 138 17.27 9.24 -17.16
C LYS A 138 17.37 7.84 -16.56
N ALA A 139 16.36 7.42 -15.80
CA ALA A 139 16.30 6.08 -15.22
C ALA A 139 16.29 5.00 -16.29
N ILE A 140 15.61 5.25 -17.42
CA ILE A 140 15.74 4.42 -18.62
C ILE A 140 16.90 4.93 -19.46
N TYR A 141 17.84 4.07 -19.81
CA TYR A 141 19.08 4.47 -20.44
C TYR A 141 19.73 3.34 -21.23
N LYS A 142 20.57 3.71 -22.14
CA LYS A 142 21.60 2.87 -22.74
C LYS A 142 22.96 3.33 -22.19
N LEU A 143 23.84 2.42 -21.81
CA LEU A 143 25.06 2.75 -21.06
C LEU A 143 25.97 3.70 -21.85
N TYR A 144 26.13 3.44 -23.14
CA TYR A 144 26.84 4.31 -24.12
C TYR A 144 26.35 3.94 -25.53
N PRO A 145 26.58 4.80 -26.56
CA PRO A 145 26.01 4.61 -27.90
C PRO A 145 26.29 3.25 -28.56
N GLN A 146 27.51 2.74 -28.42
CA GLN A 146 28.00 1.49 -29.06
C GLN A 146 27.82 0.26 -28.14
N ALA A 147 27.02 0.37 -27.07
CA ALA A 147 26.85 -0.69 -26.09
C ALA A 147 26.45 -2.04 -26.71
N ILE A 148 27.04 -3.11 -26.24
CA ILE A 148 26.66 -4.50 -26.53
C ILE A 148 26.26 -5.19 -25.23
N PRO A 149 25.04 -5.74 -25.15
CA PRO A 149 23.96 -5.70 -26.15
C PRO A 149 23.42 -4.28 -26.36
N ASN A 150 22.95 -4.01 -27.59
CA ASN A 150 22.44 -2.72 -28.00
C ASN A 150 20.97 -2.56 -27.56
N THR A 151 20.72 -2.52 -26.25
CA THR A 151 19.38 -2.42 -25.66
C THR A 151 19.37 -1.45 -24.48
N TYR A 152 18.21 -0.85 -24.22
CA TYR A 152 18.00 -0.03 -23.04
C TYR A 152 17.86 -0.88 -21.77
N ALA A 153 18.07 -0.26 -20.62
CA ALA A 153 17.82 -0.82 -19.30
C ALA A 153 17.20 0.26 -18.41
N ILE A 154 16.51 -0.13 -17.35
CA ILE A 154 15.98 0.80 -16.37
C ILE A 154 16.72 0.61 -15.05
N THR A 155 17.30 1.69 -14.51
CA THR A 155 17.84 1.69 -13.16
C THR A 155 16.71 1.77 -12.15
N LYS A 156 16.57 0.75 -11.31
CA LYS A 156 15.70 0.81 -10.14
C LYS A 156 16.56 0.79 -8.87
N LYS A 157 16.40 1.81 -8.02
CA LYS A 157 17.07 1.89 -6.72
C LYS A 157 16.01 1.89 -5.63
N GLY A 158 16.01 0.86 -4.78
CA GLY A 158 15.02 0.71 -3.71
C GLY A 158 13.62 0.42 -4.25
N HIS A 159 12.61 0.90 -3.52
CA HIS A 159 11.20 0.72 -3.86
C HIS A 159 10.64 1.91 -4.65
N SER A 160 9.65 1.64 -5.51
CA SER A 160 8.91 2.68 -6.21
C SER A 160 8.22 3.64 -5.21
N PRO A 161 8.00 4.92 -5.58
CA PRO A 161 7.29 5.87 -4.72
C PRO A 161 5.94 5.35 -4.25
N CYS A 162 5.13 4.77 -5.14
CA CYS A 162 3.84 4.16 -4.81
C CYS A 162 3.95 3.02 -3.78
N LYS A 163 5.02 2.21 -3.82
CA LYS A 163 5.26 1.17 -2.81
C LYS A 163 5.70 1.76 -1.48
N ARG A 164 6.50 2.84 -1.48
CA ARG A 164 6.93 3.53 -0.24
C ARG A 164 5.78 4.25 0.44
N ALA A 165 4.91 4.90 -0.32
CA ALA A 165 3.74 5.61 0.19
C ALA A 165 2.67 4.66 0.76
N CYS A 166 2.64 3.41 0.31
CA CYS A 166 1.71 2.41 0.82
C CYS A 166 2.16 1.90 2.20
N ALA A 167 1.30 2.01 3.22
CA ALA A 167 1.60 1.58 4.59
C ALA A 167 1.96 0.08 4.71
N VAL A 168 1.42 -0.75 3.82
CA VAL A 168 1.72 -2.20 3.75
C VAL A 168 2.65 -2.57 2.60
N HIS A 169 3.25 -1.58 1.95
CA HIS A 169 4.23 -1.75 0.87
C HIS A 169 3.76 -2.65 -0.28
N THR A 170 2.49 -2.56 -0.67
CA THR A 170 1.94 -3.30 -1.81
C THR A 170 2.70 -2.98 -3.09
N SER A 171 3.01 -4.00 -3.88
CA SER A 171 3.72 -3.83 -5.16
C SER A 171 2.78 -3.34 -6.26
N ALA A 172 2.45 -2.02 -6.23
CA ALA A 172 1.53 -1.44 -7.20
C ALA A 172 2.04 -1.62 -8.65
N GLN A 173 3.33 -1.38 -8.90
CA GLN A 173 3.91 -1.64 -10.22
C GLN A 173 3.72 -3.09 -10.68
N GLY A 174 3.84 -4.06 -9.75
CA GLY A 174 3.71 -5.48 -10.06
C GLY A 174 2.31 -5.82 -10.55
N TYR A 175 1.28 -5.49 -9.78
CA TYR A 175 -0.08 -5.84 -10.20
C TYR A 175 -0.58 -5.00 -11.38
N VAL A 176 -0.16 -3.73 -11.51
CA VAL A 176 -0.50 -2.90 -12.68
C VAL A 176 0.10 -3.47 -13.97
N ALA A 177 1.35 -3.93 -13.93
CA ALA A 177 1.98 -4.59 -15.07
C ALA A 177 1.25 -5.90 -15.46
N LEU A 178 0.90 -6.72 -14.47
CA LEU A 178 0.14 -7.96 -14.69
C LEU A 178 -1.27 -7.69 -15.26
N ILE A 179 -1.91 -6.59 -14.86
CA ILE A 179 -3.19 -6.16 -15.45
C ILE A 179 -2.99 -5.81 -16.94
N ALA A 180 -1.93 -5.07 -17.26
CA ALA A 180 -1.61 -4.71 -18.64
C ALA A 180 -1.37 -5.95 -19.53
N ASP A 181 -0.81 -7.01 -18.93
CA ASP A 181 -0.59 -8.30 -19.62
C ASP A 181 -1.85 -9.20 -19.64
N GLY A 182 -2.99 -8.77 -19.08
CA GLY A 182 -4.21 -9.57 -18.98
C GLY A 182 -4.16 -10.69 -17.93
N ARG A 183 -3.16 -10.72 -17.05
CA ARG A 183 -2.91 -11.74 -16.01
C ARG A 183 -3.60 -11.35 -14.69
N PHE A 184 -4.92 -11.20 -14.70
CA PHE A 184 -5.66 -10.58 -13.60
C PHE A 184 -5.64 -11.40 -12.30
N ALA A 185 -5.66 -12.74 -12.38
CA ALA A 185 -5.57 -13.60 -11.18
C ALA A 185 -4.21 -13.44 -10.46
N GLU A 186 -3.13 -13.35 -11.22
CA GLU A 186 -1.80 -13.13 -10.66
C GLU A 186 -1.66 -11.69 -10.12
N ALA A 187 -2.26 -10.71 -10.81
CA ALA A 187 -2.31 -9.34 -10.34
C ALA A 187 -3.01 -9.24 -8.97
N TYR A 188 -4.14 -9.92 -8.81
CA TYR A 188 -4.81 -10.01 -7.51
C TYR A 188 -3.90 -10.63 -6.44
N THR A 189 -3.23 -11.74 -6.74
CA THR A 189 -2.31 -12.40 -5.80
C THR A 189 -1.23 -11.42 -5.31
N VAL A 190 -0.61 -10.67 -6.22
CA VAL A 190 0.40 -9.65 -5.87
C VAL A 190 -0.18 -8.51 -5.03
N ALA A 191 -1.43 -8.11 -5.29
CA ALA A 191 -2.10 -7.07 -4.53
C ALA A 191 -2.51 -7.53 -3.12
N ALA A 192 -2.95 -8.79 -2.98
CA ALA A 192 -3.48 -9.37 -1.75
C ALA A 192 -2.38 -9.95 -0.83
N GLU A 193 -1.19 -10.27 -1.34
CA GLU A 193 -0.10 -10.85 -0.57
C GLU A 193 0.25 -10.02 0.69
N PRO A 194 0.59 -8.73 0.61
CA PRO A 194 0.86 -7.89 1.77
C PRO A 194 -0.40 -7.29 2.39
N ASN A 195 -1.54 -7.36 1.71
CA ASN A 195 -2.78 -6.68 2.10
C ASN A 195 -4.00 -7.60 1.96
N PRO A 196 -4.38 -8.31 3.04
CA PRO A 196 -5.51 -9.24 3.01
C PRO A 196 -6.88 -8.56 2.74
N PHE A 197 -6.95 -7.24 2.82
CA PHE A 197 -8.13 -6.44 2.55
C PHE A 197 -8.01 -5.68 1.23
N ALA A 198 -7.64 -6.37 0.15
CA ALA A 198 -7.42 -5.77 -1.16
C ALA A 198 -8.72 -5.17 -1.76
N ALA A 199 -9.86 -5.84 -1.61
CA ALA A 199 -11.16 -5.35 -2.08
C ALA A 199 -11.63 -4.12 -1.29
N VAL A 200 -11.41 -4.10 0.04
CA VAL A 200 -11.67 -2.94 0.90
C VAL A 200 -10.78 -1.77 0.51
N CYS A 201 -9.45 -1.98 0.45
CA CYS A 201 -8.51 -0.89 0.12
C CYS A 201 -8.64 -0.38 -1.32
N GLY A 202 -9.20 -1.16 -2.24
CA GLY A 202 -9.54 -0.69 -3.57
C GLY A 202 -10.70 0.32 -3.60
N ARG A 203 -11.43 0.49 -2.47
CA ARG A 203 -12.61 1.35 -2.35
C ARG A 203 -12.47 2.52 -1.38
N VAL A 204 -11.82 2.27 -0.22
CA VAL A 204 -11.84 3.25 0.89
C VAL A 204 -10.43 3.66 1.36
N CYS A 205 -9.39 3.39 0.57
CA CYS A 205 -8.04 3.84 0.86
C CYS A 205 -7.86 5.30 0.42
N THR A 206 -7.10 6.08 1.18
CA THR A 206 -6.77 7.48 0.86
C THR A 206 -5.71 7.64 -0.25
N HIS A 207 -5.40 6.63 -1.01
CA HIS A 207 -4.57 6.56 -2.24
C HIS A 207 -3.23 7.31 -2.21
N LYS A 208 -2.53 7.39 -1.10
CA LYS A 208 -1.21 8.06 -1.01
C LYS A 208 -0.20 7.58 -2.07
N CYS A 209 -0.39 6.35 -2.58
CA CYS A 209 0.39 5.82 -3.67
C CYS A 209 0.14 6.54 -5.02
N GLU A 210 -1.02 7.14 -5.22
CA GLU A 210 -1.36 7.95 -6.38
C GLU A 210 -0.80 9.36 -6.23
N THR A 211 -0.88 9.96 -5.03
CA THR A 211 -0.27 11.25 -4.72
C THR A 211 1.25 11.25 -4.98
N ASP A 212 1.94 10.16 -4.61
CA ASP A 212 3.39 10.02 -4.83
C ASP A 212 3.74 9.42 -6.21
N CYS A 213 2.78 9.26 -7.12
CA CYS A 213 3.02 8.64 -8.41
C CYS A 213 3.83 9.56 -9.32
N THR A 214 5.02 9.13 -9.75
CA THR A 214 5.89 9.92 -10.65
C THR A 214 5.27 10.17 -12.03
N ARG A 215 4.22 9.41 -12.43
CA ARG A 215 3.47 9.72 -13.64
C ARG A 215 2.72 11.06 -13.52
N GLY A 216 2.29 11.44 -12.32
CA GLY A 216 1.67 12.73 -12.03
C GLY A 216 2.56 13.95 -12.34
N GLU A 217 3.90 13.75 -12.49
CA GLU A 217 4.81 14.80 -12.95
C GLU A 217 4.73 15.06 -14.47
N VAL A 218 4.09 14.17 -15.22
CA VAL A 218 4.00 14.22 -16.70
C VAL A 218 2.57 14.45 -17.15
N GLU A 219 1.62 13.77 -16.53
CA GLU A 219 0.19 13.80 -16.76
C GLU A 219 -0.55 13.37 -15.49
N GLU A 220 -1.67 12.68 -15.56
CA GLU A 220 -2.38 12.19 -14.38
C GLU A 220 -1.69 10.96 -13.74
N PRO A 221 -1.75 10.78 -12.42
CA PRO A 221 -1.32 9.57 -11.74
C PRO A 221 -2.02 8.33 -12.31
N ILE A 222 -1.39 7.18 -12.17
CA ILE A 222 -2.05 5.89 -12.46
C ILE A 222 -3.16 5.68 -11.41
N ALA A 223 -4.36 5.32 -11.84
CA ALA A 223 -5.49 4.98 -10.95
C ALA A 223 -5.25 3.64 -10.22
N ILE A 224 -4.28 3.66 -9.28
CA ILE A 224 -3.75 2.48 -8.59
C ILE A 224 -4.82 1.80 -7.73
N ALA A 225 -5.64 2.59 -7.02
CA ALA A 225 -6.74 2.08 -6.19
C ALA A 225 -7.86 1.51 -7.07
N GLY A 226 -8.23 2.19 -8.16
CA GLY A 226 -9.20 1.71 -9.13
C GLY A 226 -8.80 0.38 -9.77
N LEU A 227 -7.52 0.24 -10.15
CA LEU A 227 -6.98 -1.02 -10.68
C LEU A 227 -6.93 -2.12 -9.62
N LYS A 228 -6.65 -1.79 -8.35
CA LYS A 228 -6.74 -2.75 -7.24
C LYS A 228 -8.19 -3.22 -7.05
N ARG A 229 -9.15 -2.31 -7.07
CA ARG A 229 -10.58 -2.63 -7.03
C ARG A 229 -10.96 -3.58 -8.17
N PHE A 230 -10.55 -3.27 -9.39
CA PHE A 230 -10.84 -4.10 -10.56
C PHE A 230 -10.36 -5.55 -10.38
N VAL A 231 -9.09 -5.78 -9.99
CA VAL A 231 -8.60 -7.16 -9.82
C VAL A 231 -9.18 -7.86 -8.61
N SER A 232 -9.59 -7.13 -7.58
CA SER A 232 -10.29 -7.70 -6.43
C SER A 232 -11.71 -8.16 -6.79
N ASP A 233 -12.43 -7.35 -7.58
CA ASP A 233 -13.76 -7.72 -8.09
C ASP A 233 -13.68 -8.88 -9.08
N PHE A 234 -12.68 -8.89 -9.97
CA PHE A 234 -12.41 -10.03 -10.85
C PHE A 234 -12.14 -11.32 -10.04
N ALA A 235 -11.37 -11.22 -8.96
CA ALA A 235 -10.99 -12.37 -8.15
C ALA A 235 -12.17 -13.01 -7.42
N PHE A 236 -13.25 -12.28 -7.19
CA PHE A 236 -14.46 -12.82 -6.55
C PHE A 236 -14.99 -14.05 -7.26
N ASP A 237 -15.13 -13.96 -8.58
CA ASP A 237 -15.71 -15.05 -9.40
C ASP A 237 -14.64 -15.96 -10.04
N ASN A 238 -13.40 -15.51 -10.17
CA ASN A 238 -12.40 -16.15 -11.02
C ASN A 238 -11.17 -16.71 -10.28
N VAL A 239 -10.99 -16.37 -9.00
CA VAL A 239 -9.87 -16.89 -8.20
C VAL A 239 -10.43 -17.68 -7.02
N PRO A 240 -10.12 -18.99 -6.93
CA PRO A 240 -10.63 -19.83 -5.86
C PRO A 240 -10.16 -19.32 -4.49
N LEU A 241 -10.92 -19.68 -3.45
CA LEU A 241 -10.48 -19.46 -2.07
C LEU A 241 -9.15 -20.21 -1.83
N PRO A 242 -8.27 -19.66 -0.98
CA PRO A 242 -7.03 -20.35 -0.65
C PRO A 242 -7.29 -21.68 0.06
N GLU A 243 -6.40 -22.63 -0.12
CA GLU A 243 -6.42 -23.87 0.64
C GLU A 243 -6.11 -23.62 2.12
N LYS A 244 -6.62 -24.50 2.97
CA LYS A 244 -6.34 -24.44 4.40
C LYS A 244 -4.84 -24.52 4.67
N ALA A 245 -4.31 -23.59 5.47
CA ALA A 245 -2.92 -23.55 5.85
C ALA A 245 -2.53 -24.79 6.69
N ALA A 246 -1.34 -25.30 6.46
CA ALA A 246 -0.82 -26.44 7.23
C ALA A 246 -0.52 -26.00 8.66
N VAL A 247 -1.03 -26.77 9.64
CA VAL A 247 -0.70 -26.54 11.07
C VAL A 247 0.62 -27.22 11.40
N THR A 248 1.64 -26.43 11.70
CA THR A 248 2.99 -26.92 12.03
C THR A 248 3.34 -26.78 13.52
N PHE A 249 2.70 -25.84 14.21
CA PHE A 249 2.90 -25.57 15.63
C PHE A 249 1.74 -26.10 16.47
N LYS A 250 2.05 -26.60 17.68
CA LYS A 250 1.06 -27.08 18.64
C LYS A 250 0.40 -25.95 19.43
N GLU A 251 1.09 -24.84 19.53
CA GLU A 251 0.66 -23.64 20.24
C GLU A 251 -0.52 -22.99 19.53
N LYS A 252 -1.53 -22.63 20.33
CA LYS A 252 -2.71 -21.92 19.84
C LYS A 252 -2.62 -20.45 20.21
N VAL A 253 -3.11 -19.58 19.34
CA VAL A 253 -3.17 -18.14 19.58
C VAL A 253 -4.64 -17.70 19.56
N ALA A 254 -5.04 -17.00 20.62
CA ALA A 254 -6.34 -16.32 20.65
C ALA A 254 -6.20 -14.89 20.16
N ILE A 255 -7.21 -14.42 19.43
CA ILE A 255 -7.28 -13.04 18.93
C ILE A 255 -8.62 -12.49 19.40
N VAL A 256 -8.60 -11.33 20.06
CA VAL A 256 -9.80 -10.67 20.57
C VAL A 256 -10.12 -9.46 19.70
N GLY A 257 -11.17 -9.60 18.90
CA GLY A 257 -11.63 -8.63 17.91
C GLY A 257 -11.41 -9.09 16.47
N ALA A 258 -12.48 -9.18 15.68
CA ALA A 258 -12.48 -9.54 14.27
C ALA A 258 -12.52 -8.30 13.36
N GLY A 259 -11.90 -7.21 13.76
CA GLY A 259 -11.61 -6.07 12.90
C GLY A 259 -10.41 -6.33 11.97
N PRO A 260 -10.02 -5.35 11.14
CA PRO A 260 -8.93 -5.54 10.17
C PRO A 260 -7.61 -5.96 10.82
N SER A 261 -7.27 -5.45 11.99
CA SER A 261 -6.06 -5.83 12.72
C SER A 261 -6.09 -7.30 13.15
N GLY A 262 -7.19 -7.73 13.78
CA GLY A 262 -7.31 -9.11 14.27
C GLY A 262 -7.38 -10.14 13.15
N LEU A 263 -8.11 -9.85 12.09
CA LEU A 263 -8.21 -10.74 10.93
C LEU A 263 -6.89 -10.83 10.14
N THR A 264 -6.14 -9.72 10.03
CA THR A 264 -4.79 -9.75 9.43
C THR A 264 -3.84 -10.62 10.27
N ALA A 265 -3.83 -10.42 11.60
CA ALA A 265 -3.02 -11.25 12.49
C ALA A 265 -3.42 -12.74 12.41
N ALA A 266 -4.72 -13.03 12.33
CA ALA A 266 -5.22 -14.41 12.18
C ALA A 266 -4.70 -15.06 10.89
N ARG A 267 -4.79 -14.32 9.76
CA ARG A 267 -4.25 -14.76 8.48
C ARG A 267 -2.76 -15.09 8.57
N ASP A 268 -1.98 -14.13 9.04
CA ASP A 268 -0.52 -14.24 9.04
C ASP A 268 -0.05 -15.36 9.97
N LEU A 269 -0.67 -15.51 11.14
CA LEU A 269 -0.40 -16.61 12.05
C LEU A 269 -0.81 -17.98 11.47
N ALA A 270 -1.95 -18.05 10.76
CA ALA A 270 -2.37 -19.28 10.09
C ALA A 270 -1.37 -19.67 8.99
N LEU A 271 -0.90 -18.71 8.17
CA LEU A 271 0.13 -18.94 7.15
C LEU A 271 1.48 -19.36 7.75
N LEU A 272 1.80 -18.90 8.95
CA LEU A 272 2.99 -19.35 9.70
C LEU A 272 2.80 -20.74 10.31
N GLY A 273 1.62 -21.32 10.30
CA GLY A 273 1.34 -22.67 10.79
C GLY A 273 0.79 -22.74 12.21
N TYR A 274 0.30 -21.65 12.79
CA TYR A 274 -0.36 -21.63 14.09
C TYR A 274 -1.86 -21.86 13.97
N GLN A 275 -2.46 -22.53 14.95
CA GLN A 275 -3.90 -22.56 15.12
C GLN A 275 -4.37 -21.24 15.75
N THR A 276 -5.28 -20.54 15.07
CA THR A 276 -5.81 -19.25 15.51
C THR A 276 -7.31 -19.33 15.75
N THR A 277 -7.77 -18.76 16.87
CA THR A 277 -9.19 -18.55 17.16
C THR A 277 -9.43 -17.05 17.37
N VAL A 278 -10.36 -16.48 16.60
CA VAL A 278 -10.76 -15.08 16.69
C VAL A 278 -12.09 -15.00 17.43
N PHE A 279 -12.14 -14.23 18.51
CA PHE A 279 -13.34 -13.93 19.30
C PHE A 279 -13.84 -12.54 18.91
N GLU A 280 -15.10 -12.44 18.53
CA GLU A 280 -15.76 -11.18 18.14
C GLU A 280 -17.02 -10.96 18.97
N SER A 281 -17.14 -9.78 19.56
CA SER A 281 -18.29 -9.41 20.38
C SER A 281 -19.58 -9.19 19.60
N LYS A 282 -19.45 -8.81 18.33
CA LYS A 282 -20.58 -8.56 17.41
C LYS A 282 -21.03 -9.84 16.74
N PRO A 283 -22.26 -9.85 16.15
CA PRO A 283 -22.76 -11.03 15.43
C PRO A 283 -21.99 -11.34 14.15
N GLU A 284 -21.27 -10.35 13.60
CA GLU A 284 -20.53 -10.48 12.34
C GLU A 284 -19.12 -9.87 12.46
N PRO A 285 -18.12 -10.43 11.72
CA PRO A 285 -16.78 -9.91 11.69
C PRO A 285 -16.66 -8.66 10.80
N GLY A 286 -15.57 -7.92 10.93
CA GLY A 286 -15.23 -6.77 10.10
C GLY A 286 -14.93 -5.51 10.89
N GLY A 287 -15.34 -5.43 12.16
CA GLY A 287 -15.09 -4.27 13.02
C GLY A 287 -15.56 -2.97 12.38
N MET A 288 -14.73 -1.92 12.43
CA MET A 288 -15.09 -0.60 11.85
C MET A 288 -15.31 -0.62 10.34
N LEU A 289 -14.72 -1.57 9.61
CA LEU A 289 -14.98 -1.73 8.17
C LEU A 289 -16.45 -2.12 7.89
N ARG A 290 -17.07 -2.87 8.79
CA ARG A 290 -18.48 -3.28 8.68
C ARG A 290 -19.44 -2.30 9.34
N PHE A 291 -19.10 -1.81 10.54
CA PHE A 291 -20.02 -1.06 11.40
C PHE A 291 -19.80 0.45 11.40
N GLY A 292 -18.66 0.93 10.87
CA GLY A 292 -18.31 2.34 10.82
C GLY A 292 -18.32 2.94 9.42
N ILE A 293 -17.96 2.15 8.39
CA ILE A 293 -17.97 2.63 7.01
C ILE A 293 -19.34 2.33 6.38
N PRO A 294 -20.04 3.33 5.85
CA PRO A 294 -21.33 3.15 5.21
C PRO A 294 -21.28 2.21 4.00
N GLU A 295 -22.37 1.48 3.74
CA GLU A 295 -22.44 0.49 2.67
C GLU A 295 -22.30 1.09 1.26
N TYR A 296 -22.71 2.34 1.07
CA TYR A 296 -22.54 3.04 -0.21
C TYR A 296 -21.07 3.31 -0.57
N ARG A 297 -20.16 3.39 0.44
CA ARG A 297 -18.70 3.44 0.24
C ARG A 297 -18.07 2.06 0.20
N LEU A 298 -18.44 1.19 1.12
CA LEU A 298 -17.89 -0.16 1.25
C LEU A 298 -19.02 -1.19 1.27
N PRO A 299 -19.38 -1.77 0.09
CA PRO A 299 -20.37 -2.85 0.01
C PRO A 299 -19.98 -4.02 0.92
N LYS A 300 -20.95 -4.51 1.71
CA LYS A 300 -20.73 -5.63 2.64
C LYS A 300 -20.20 -6.89 1.95
N ALA A 301 -20.62 -7.13 0.70
CA ALA A 301 -20.15 -8.25 -0.10
C ALA A 301 -18.63 -8.15 -0.39
N ALA A 302 -18.10 -6.96 -0.68
CA ALA A 302 -16.67 -6.77 -0.94
C ALA A 302 -15.83 -7.00 0.32
N LEU A 303 -16.31 -6.54 1.49
CA LEU A 303 -15.67 -6.84 2.76
C LEU A 303 -15.73 -8.33 3.09
N GLN A 304 -16.88 -8.96 2.87
CA GLN A 304 -17.06 -10.39 3.16
C GLN A 304 -16.14 -11.27 2.30
N GLN A 305 -15.92 -10.90 1.05
CA GLN A 305 -14.97 -11.57 0.16
C GLN A 305 -13.55 -11.64 0.75
N ASP A 306 -13.04 -10.52 1.26
CA ASP A 306 -11.71 -10.48 1.90
C ASP A 306 -11.69 -11.33 3.18
N ILE A 307 -12.77 -11.28 3.98
CA ILE A 307 -12.91 -12.08 5.21
C ILE A 307 -12.96 -13.57 4.90
N ASP A 308 -13.75 -14.00 3.92
CA ASP A 308 -13.90 -15.42 3.56
C ASP A 308 -12.57 -16.02 3.12
N ARG A 309 -11.72 -15.26 2.42
CA ARG A 309 -10.38 -15.69 2.04
C ARG A 309 -9.47 -15.89 3.26
N ILE A 310 -9.61 -15.05 4.29
CA ILE A 310 -8.88 -15.21 5.55
C ILE A 310 -9.36 -16.45 6.29
N LEU A 311 -10.68 -16.66 6.38
CA LEU A 311 -11.26 -17.79 7.09
C LEU A 311 -10.96 -19.13 6.40
N ALA A 312 -10.89 -19.14 5.07
CA ALA A 312 -10.55 -20.33 4.29
C ALA A 312 -9.16 -20.91 4.66
N LEU A 313 -8.24 -20.10 5.19
CA LEU A 313 -6.96 -20.57 5.69
C LEU A 313 -7.08 -21.48 6.94
N GLY A 314 -8.27 -21.64 7.49
CA GLY A 314 -8.53 -22.47 8.67
C GLY A 314 -8.54 -21.69 9.99
N VAL A 315 -8.76 -20.38 9.92
CA VAL A 315 -9.00 -19.52 11.08
C VAL A 315 -10.36 -19.88 11.71
N ASP A 316 -10.38 -20.15 13.02
CA ASP A 316 -11.60 -20.37 13.79
C ASP A 316 -12.17 -19.01 14.23
N LEU A 317 -13.38 -18.68 13.79
CA LEU A 317 -14.07 -17.44 14.12
C LEU A 317 -15.28 -17.69 15.02
N GLN A 318 -15.31 -17.04 16.18
CA GLN A 318 -16.39 -17.13 17.15
C GLN A 318 -17.01 -15.75 17.38
N CYS A 319 -18.12 -15.47 16.69
CA CYS A 319 -18.90 -14.26 16.88
C CYS A 319 -19.84 -14.35 18.09
N GLY A 320 -20.28 -13.19 18.63
CA GLY A 320 -21.11 -13.09 19.81
C GLY A 320 -20.36 -13.48 21.09
N LYS A 321 -19.03 -13.34 21.12
CA LYS A 321 -18.16 -13.65 22.26
C LYS A 321 -17.41 -12.40 22.72
N ALA A 322 -17.85 -11.82 23.81
CA ALA A 322 -17.29 -10.58 24.37
C ALA A 322 -16.30 -10.84 25.51
N ALA A 323 -15.13 -10.25 25.42
CA ALA A 323 -14.17 -10.23 26.52
C ALA A 323 -14.75 -9.46 27.73
N GLY A 324 -14.50 -9.96 28.94
CA GLY A 324 -15.07 -9.44 30.18
C GLY A 324 -16.44 -10.02 30.52
N THR A 325 -17.20 -10.51 29.54
CA THR A 325 -18.54 -11.11 29.74
C THR A 325 -18.53 -12.62 29.53
N ASP A 326 -18.09 -13.09 28.36
CA ASP A 326 -18.07 -14.53 28.02
C ASP A 326 -16.77 -15.20 28.45
N PHE A 327 -15.67 -14.46 28.45
CA PHE A 327 -14.35 -14.94 28.85
C PHE A 327 -13.49 -13.77 29.37
N THR A 328 -12.39 -14.11 30.05
CA THR A 328 -11.34 -13.14 30.43
C THR A 328 -10.05 -13.44 29.69
N VAL A 329 -9.22 -12.43 29.50
CA VAL A 329 -7.88 -12.62 28.84
C VAL A 329 -7.02 -13.59 29.65
N ASP A 330 -6.99 -13.44 30.97
CA ASP A 330 -6.29 -14.37 31.87
C ASP A 330 -6.85 -15.80 31.79
N GLY A 331 -8.17 -15.93 31.56
CA GLY A 331 -8.83 -17.23 31.36
C GLY A 331 -8.35 -17.97 30.12
N LEU A 332 -8.16 -17.25 29.01
CA LEU A 332 -7.64 -17.81 27.78
C LEU A 332 -6.19 -18.31 27.91
N LEU A 333 -5.37 -17.62 28.71
CA LEU A 333 -3.94 -17.96 28.94
C LEU A 333 -3.73 -19.07 29.99
N LYS A 334 -4.75 -19.38 30.81
CA LYS A 334 -4.67 -20.48 31.77
C LYS A 334 -4.53 -21.83 31.06
N LYS A 335 -3.97 -22.82 31.78
CA LYS A 335 -3.75 -24.17 31.26
C LYS A 335 -5.01 -24.80 30.66
N ASP A 336 -6.18 -24.46 31.21
CA ASP A 336 -7.49 -24.93 30.75
C ASP A 336 -8.04 -24.13 29.58
N GLY A 337 -7.58 -22.88 29.35
CA GLY A 337 -7.92 -22.05 28.19
C GLY A 337 -7.25 -22.48 26.90
N GLY A 338 -6.10 -23.13 27.01
CA GLY A 338 -5.41 -23.79 25.89
C GLY A 338 -4.65 -22.85 24.93
N TYR A 339 -4.67 -21.55 25.14
CA TYR A 339 -3.95 -20.59 24.30
C TYR A 339 -2.61 -20.21 24.91
N LYS A 340 -1.59 -20.07 24.07
CA LYS A 340 -0.23 -19.72 24.46
C LYS A 340 0.03 -18.21 24.43
N ALA A 341 -0.72 -17.51 23.60
CA ALA A 341 -0.70 -16.06 23.46
C ALA A 341 -2.11 -15.53 23.16
N VAL A 342 -2.34 -14.26 23.53
CA VAL A 342 -3.55 -13.52 23.20
C VAL A 342 -3.15 -12.22 22.48
N TYR A 343 -3.74 -11.95 21.33
CA TYR A 343 -3.60 -10.69 20.61
C TYR A 343 -4.86 -9.86 20.80
N LEU A 344 -4.72 -8.67 21.40
CA LEU A 344 -5.83 -7.76 21.62
C LEU A 344 -6.00 -6.80 20.43
N ALA A 345 -7.08 -6.96 19.69
CA ALA A 345 -7.41 -6.20 18.48
C ALA A 345 -8.80 -5.54 18.58
N VAL A 346 -9.14 -5.04 19.76
CA VAL A 346 -10.49 -4.55 20.10
C VAL A 346 -10.87 -3.22 19.42
N GLY A 347 -9.90 -2.50 18.87
CA GLY A 347 -10.11 -1.27 18.13
C GLY A 347 -10.59 -0.10 18.99
N LEU A 348 -11.10 0.94 18.33
CA LEU A 348 -11.61 2.18 18.93
C LEU A 348 -13.13 2.22 18.77
N GLN A 349 -13.87 1.71 19.76
CA GLN A 349 -15.32 1.50 19.67
C GLN A 349 -16.16 2.63 20.26
N GLY A 350 -15.55 3.55 21.02
CA GLY A 350 -16.22 4.71 21.62
C GLY A 350 -16.03 5.98 20.80
N GLY A 351 -17.10 6.68 20.50
CA GLY A 351 -17.02 8.04 19.96
C GLY A 351 -16.59 9.04 21.03
N ARG A 352 -15.87 10.08 20.64
CA ARG A 352 -15.50 11.19 21.54
C ARG A 352 -16.51 12.31 21.42
N THR A 353 -16.81 12.93 22.57
CA THR A 353 -17.62 14.15 22.67
C THR A 353 -16.77 15.26 23.31
N LEU A 354 -17.19 16.51 23.15
CA LEU A 354 -16.56 17.66 23.82
C LEU A 354 -17.23 17.90 25.17
N PRO A 355 -16.46 18.30 26.19
CA PRO A 355 -16.99 18.68 27.49
C PRO A 355 -17.56 20.11 27.48
N ILE A 356 -18.51 20.38 26.57
CA ILE A 356 -19.21 21.66 26.46
C ILE A 356 -20.61 21.57 27.04
N PRO A 357 -21.20 22.68 27.53
CA PRO A 357 -22.57 22.69 28.03
C PRO A 357 -23.57 22.12 27.02
N GLY A 358 -24.42 21.21 27.44
CA GLY A 358 -25.46 20.58 26.63
C GLY A 358 -24.99 19.44 25.75
N ALA A 359 -23.73 18.99 25.82
CA ALA A 359 -23.23 17.86 25.06
C ALA A 359 -23.86 16.50 25.43
N ASP A 360 -24.58 16.45 26.54
CA ASP A 360 -25.32 15.29 27.03
C ASP A 360 -26.83 15.38 26.79
N ALA A 361 -27.28 16.39 26.04
CA ALA A 361 -28.71 16.63 25.78
C ALA A 361 -29.30 15.53 24.85
N LYS A 362 -30.61 15.37 24.88
CA LYS A 362 -31.32 14.51 23.92
C LYS A 362 -31.09 15.03 22.50
N GLY A 363 -30.85 14.12 21.57
CA GLY A 363 -30.52 14.49 20.17
C GLY A 363 -29.04 14.78 19.95
N VAL A 364 -28.19 14.62 20.97
CA VAL A 364 -26.72 14.64 20.78
C VAL A 364 -26.21 13.21 20.68
N LEU A 365 -25.44 12.92 19.63
CA LEU A 365 -24.92 11.60 19.28
C LEU A 365 -23.42 11.69 19.00
N ASP A 366 -22.71 10.58 19.12
CA ASP A 366 -21.41 10.41 18.50
C ASP A 366 -21.54 9.69 17.13
N ALA A 367 -20.63 9.99 16.21
CA ALA A 367 -20.68 9.47 14.84
C ALA A 367 -20.56 7.94 14.79
N VAL A 368 -19.75 7.32 15.66
CA VAL A 368 -19.55 5.87 15.67
C VAL A 368 -20.84 5.15 16.04
N SER A 369 -21.54 5.64 17.06
CA SER A 369 -22.84 5.10 17.48
C SER A 369 -23.89 5.24 16.40
N LEU A 370 -23.96 6.40 15.73
CA LEU A 370 -24.89 6.63 14.63
C LEU A 370 -24.63 5.67 13.46
N LEU A 371 -23.39 5.60 12.96
CA LEU A 371 -23.01 4.77 11.81
C LEU A 371 -23.26 3.29 12.10
N LYS A 372 -22.97 2.86 13.31
CA LYS A 372 -23.26 1.50 13.77
C LYS A 372 -24.75 1.21 13.82
N ALA A 373 -25.56 2.10 14.40
CA ALA A 373 -27.02 1.96 14.47
C ALA A 373 -27.63 1.88 13.06
N ALA A 374 -27.20 2.78 12.16
CA ALA A 374 -27.61 2.76 10.76
C ALA A 374 -27.27 1.44 10.06
N THR A 375 -26.05 0.92 10.27
CA THR A 375 -25.62 -0.36 9.69
C THR A 375 -26.43 -1.55 10.22
N LEU A 376 -26.83 -1.51 11.50
CA LEU A 376 -27.65 -2.56 12.12
C LEU A 376 -29.14 -2.42 11.77
N GLY A 377 -29.54 -1.38 11.03
CA GLY A 377 -30.95 -1.12 10.69
C GLY A 377 -31.78 -0.62 11.89
N GLU A 378 -31.10 -0.09 12.91
CA GLU A 378 -31.78 0.49 14.06
C GLU A 378 -32.41 1.86 13.69
N THR A 379 -33.59 2.15 14.22
CA THR A 379 -34.27 3.43 13.97
C THR A 379 -33.57 4.53 14.77
N VAL A 380 -33.08 5.57 14.10
CA VAL A 380 -32.51 6.76 14.71
C VAL A 380 -33.35 7.97 14.31
N ASP A 381 -33.87 8.70 15.31
CA ASP A 381 -34.61 9.95 15.08
C ASP A 381 -33.63 11.10 14.82
N MET A 382 -33.41 11.41 13.54
CA MET A 382 -32.47 12.47 13.12
C MET A 382 -33.06 13.87 13.14
N GLY A 383 -34.40 13.99 13.15
CA GLY A 383 -35.05 15.27 12.89
C GLY A 383 -34.76 15.75 11.46
N LYS A 384 -34.91 17.07 11.23
CA LYS A 384 -34.73 17.69 9.89
C LYS A 384 -33.38 18.37 9.70
N ASN A 385 -32.89 19.01 10.77
CA ASN A 385 -31.68 19.81 10.73
C ASN A 385 -30.60 19.12 11.57
N VAL A 386 -29.52 18.72 10.93
CA VAL A 386 -28.41 18.01 11.58
C VAL A 386 -27.14 18.85 11.51
N VAL A 387 -26.52 19.04 12.67
CA VAL A 387 -25.22 19.71 12.79
C VAL A 387 -24.18 18.66 13.16
N VAL A 388 -23.17 18.50 12.31
CA VAL A 388 -22.01 17.61 12.54
C VAL A 388 -20.82 18.45 12.99
N ILE A 389 -20.12 18.03 14.03
CA ILE A 389 -18.94 18.69 14.59
C ILE A 389 -17.72 17.79 14.32
N GLY A 390 -16.81 18.25 13.46
CA GLY A 390 -15.60 17.58 13.00
C GLY A 390 -15.43 17.73 11.49
N GLY A 391 -14.19 17.60 10.97
CA GLY A 391 -13.84 17.83 9.56
C GLY A 391 -13.20 16.65 8.84
N GLY A 392 -13.16 15.45 9.46
CA GLY A 392 -12.57 14.26 8.84
C GLY A 392 -13.59 13.40 8.07
N ASP A 393 -13.13 12.35 7.38
CA ASP A 393 -13.98 11.44 6.60
C ASP A 393 -15.20 10.92 7.38
N VAL A 394 -15.03 10.64 8.67
CA VAL A 394 -16.12 10.18 9.55
C VAL A 394 -17.24 11.22 9.70
N ALA A 395 -16.92 12.52 9.62
CA ALA A 395 -17.92 13.59 9.68
C ALA A 395 -18.79 13.59 8.41
N PHE A 396 -18.16 13.38 7.25
CA PHE A 396 -18.86 13.23 5.98
C PHE A 396 -19.70 11.95 5.93
N ASP A 397 -19.13 10.81 6.39
CA ASP A 397 -19.88 9.56 6.53
C ASP A 397 -21.13 9.72 7.41
N ALA A 398 -20.99 10.39 8.56
CA ALA A 398 -22.10 10.65 9.46
C ALA A 398 -23.14 11.61 8.84
N GLY A 399 -22.69 12.67 8.19
CA GLY A 399 -23.56 13.65 7.52
C GLY A 399 -24.35 13.03 6.36
N ARG A 400 -23.69 12.30 5.48
CA ARG A 400 -24.30 11.60 4.34
C ARG A 400 -25.25 10.49 4.80
N THR A 401 -24.91 9.81 5.91
CA THR A 401 -25.80 8.84 6.54
C THR A 401 -27.04 9.50 7.16
N ALA A 402 -26.89 10.68 7.78
CA ALA A 402 -28.01 11.44 8.31
C ALA A 402 -29.02 11.84 7.23
N LEU A 403 -28.55 12.26 6.02
CA LEU A 403 -29.43 12.51 4.88
C LEU A 403 -30.23 11.27 4.48
N ARG A 404 -29.57 10.10 4.44
CA ARG A 404 -30.23 8.81 4.11
C ARG A 404 -31.23 8.35 5.18
N LEU A 405 -31.04 8.79 6.43
CA LEU A 405 -31.98 8.55 7.54
C LEU A 405 -33.12 9.60 7.61
N GLY A 406 -33.18 10.54 6.66
CA GLY A 406 -34.30 11.46 6.50
C GLY A 406 -34.04 12.90 6.96
N ALA A 407 -32.81 13.28 7.30
CA ALA A 407 -32.48 14.68 7.51
C ALA A 407 -32.69 15.49 6.22
N GLU A 408 -33.26 16.71 6.35
CA GLU A 408 -33.50 17.60 5.22
C GLU A 408 -32.28 18.53 4.98
N LYS A 409 -31.58 18.88 6.05
CA LYS A 409 -30.41 19.77 6.02
C LYS A 409 -29.31 19.23 6.93
N VAL A 410 -28.09 19.11 6.38
CA VAL A 410 -26.90 18.75 7.13
C VAL A 410 -25.84 19.84 6.98
N THR A 411 -25.25 20.23 8.11
CA THR A 411 -24.15 21.20 8.15
C THR A 411 -22.99 20.61 8.94
N ILE A 412 -21.83 20.46 8.30
CA ILE A 412 -20.60 20.02 8.92
C ILE A 412 -19.77 21.24 9.31
N ASN A 413 -19.25 21.25 10.54
CA ASN A 413 -18.48 22.39 11.07
C ASN A 413 -17.16 21.86 11.67
N CYS A 414 -16.04 22.44 11.27
CA CYS A 414 -14.72 22.03 11.74
C CYS A 414 -13.86 23.23 12.19
N ILE A 415 -12.87 22.94 13.00
CA ILE A 415 -11.93 23.94 13.53
C ILE A 415 -10.82 24.29 12.54
N GLU A 416 -10.56 23.43 11.58
CA GLU A 416 -9.55 23.61 10.54
C GLU A 416 -9.98 24.69 9.54
N ASP A 417 -9.01 25.30 8.89
CA ASP A 417 -9.25 26.19 7.74
C ASP A 417 -9.47 25.37 6.45
N ASP A 418 -9.90 26.04 5.38
CA ASP A 418 -10.22 25.45 4.08
C ASP A 418 -9.03 24.73 3.40
N GLN A 419 -7.80 25.05 3.80
CA GLN A 419 -6.57 24.42 3.26
C GLN A 419 -6.07 23.25 4.08
N SER A 420 -6.58 23.06 5.29
CA SER A 420 -6.13 22.03 6.24
C SER A 420 -7.23 21.06 6.67
N VAL A 421 -8.30 20.96 5.90
CA VAL A 421 -9.41 20.01 6.12
C VAL A 421 -8.86 18.58 6.18
N PRO A 422 -9.16 17.80 7.25
CA PRO A 422 -8.61 16.45 7.39
C PRO A 422 -9.28 15.39 6.50
N ALA A 423 -10.48 15.66 5.97
CA ALA A 423 -11.16 14.75 5.06
C ALA A 423 -10.40 14.60 3.75
N SER A 424 -10.52 13.44 3.12
CA SER A 424 -10.02 13.22 1.78
C SER A 424 -10.81 14.05 0.75
N ASP A 425 -10.14 14.45 -0.34
CA ASP A 425 -10.76 15.25 -1.39
C ASP A 425 -12.02 14.57 -1.96
N ASP A 426 -12.00 13.25 -2.09
CA ASP A 426 -13.15 12.47 -2.56
C ASP A 426 -14.35 12.62 -1.64
N GLU A 427 -14.17 12.45 -0.31
CA GLU A 427 -15.27 12.54 0.65
C GLU A 427 -15.81 13.95 0.78
N LEU A 428 -14.93 14.95 0.72
CA LEU A 428 -15.32 16.36 0.70
C LEU A 428 -16.18 16.65 -0.53
N SER A 429 -15.71 16.27 -1.72
CA SER A 429 -16.42 16.49 -2.99
C SER A 429 -17.77 15.78 -3.01
N GLU A 430 -17.81 14.49 -2.65
CA GLU A 430 -19.05 13.73 -2.62
C GLU A 430 -20.07 14.27 -1.58
N GLY A 431 -19.58 14.77 -0.45
CA GLY A 431 -20.45 15.42 0.55
C GLY A 431 -21.06 16.72 0.04
N LEU A 432 -20.28 17.55 -0.64
CA LEU A 432 -20.76 18.79 -1.26
C LEU A 432 -21.76 18.52 -2.40
N ASP A 433 -21.52 17.48 -3.21
CA ASP A 433 -22.45 17.04 -4.27
C ASP A 433 -23.79 16.56 -3.70
N GLU A 434 -23.81 16.01 -2.51
CA GLU A 434 -25.03 15.66 -1.77
C GLU A 434 -25.65 16.88 -1.02
N SER A 435 -25.20 18.10 -1.30
CA SER A 435 -25.70 19.35 -0.73
C SER A 435 -25.47 19.50 0.78
N ILE A 436 -24.45 18.86 1.32
CA ILE A 436 -24.00 19.10 2.69
C ILE A 436 -23.31 20.47 2.77
N ALA A 437 -23.75 21.32 3.68
CA ALA A 437 -23.07 22.58 3.95
C ALA A 437 -21.82 22.31 4.79
N PHE A 438 -20.69 22.94 4.45
CA PHE A 438 -19.42 22.75 5.13
C PHE A 438 -18.83 24.10 5.55
N ASN A 439 -18.57 24.27 6.85
CA ASN A 439 -18.04 25.46 7.47
C ASN A 439 -16.70 25.17 8.15
N CYS A 440 -15.66 25.85 7.73
CA CYS A 440 -14.33 25.83 8.32
C CYS A 440 -14.17 26.88 9.42
N SER A 441 -13.12 26.75 10.23
CA SER A 441 -12.74 27.71 11.29
C SER A 441 -13.87 27.99 12.28
N CYS A 442 -14.68 26.97 12.61
CA CYS A 442 -15.82 27.03 13.52
C CYS A 442 -15.60 26.12 14.73
N MET A 443 -15.49 26.70 15.92
CA MET A 443 -15.35 26.00 17.18
C MET A 443 -16.68 26.00 17.94
N PRO A 444 -17.25 24.84 18.31
CA PRO A 444 -18.48 24.79 19.10
C PRO A 444 -18.21 25.24 20.55
N SER A 445 -19.11 26.04 21.10
CA SER A 445 -19.03 26.54 22.48
C SER A 445 -20.04 25.87 23.40
N ARG A 446 -21.27 25.65 22.94
CA ARG A 446 -22.34 24.99 23.70
C ARG A 446 -23.44 24.47 22.77
N VAL A 447 -24.19 23.48 23.27
CA VAL A 447 -25.45 23.02 22.71
C VAL A 447 -26.59 23.61 23.53
N LEU A 448 -27.50 24.29 22.86
CA LEU A 448 -28.69 24.86 23.46
C LEU A 448 -29.84 23.86 23.36
N THR A 449 -30.68 23.80 24.43
CA THR A 449 -31.78 22.85 24.49
C THR A 449 -33.12 23.57 24.56
N ASP A 450 -34.14 22.94 24.03
CA ASP A 450 -35.53 23.33 24.22
C ASP A 450 -36.07 22.99 25.63
N ALA A 451 -37.35 23.33 25.90
CA ALA A 451 -38.00 23.05 27.18
C ALA A 451 -38.13 21.55 27.52
N ALA A 452 -37.99 20.64 26.53
CA ALA A 452 -37.99 19.20 26.67
C ALA A 452 -36.59 18.61 26.91
N GLY A 453 -35.55 19.45 26.93
CA GLY A 453 -34.16 19.06 27.08
C GLY A 453 -33.55 18.43 25.79
N ARG A 454 -34.12 18.69 24.62
CA ARG A 454 -33.59 18.26 23.32
C ARG A 454 -32.75 19.38 22.72
N ALA A 455 -31.67 19.01 22.06
CA ALA A 455 -30.86 19.94 21.30
C ALA A 455 -31.73 20.71 20.27
N CYS A 456 -31.61 22.02 20.25
CA CYS A 456 -32.36 22.89 19.32
C CYS A 456 -31.45 23.86 18.59
N LYS A 457 -30.26 24.15 19.13
CA LYS A 457 -29.22 24.97 18.46
C LYS A 457 -27.83 24.58 18.93
N VAL A 458 -26.82 24.88 18.12
CA VAL A 458 -25.42 24.88 18.53
C VAL A 458 -24.85 26.28 18.38
N GLU A 459 -24.20 26.79 19.40
CA GLU A 459 -23.45 28.04 19.34
C GLU A 459 -22.00 27.74 18.96
N PHE A 460 -21.49 28.48 18.00
CA PHE A 460 -20.12 28.42 17.51
C PHE A 460 -19.44 29.78 17.68
N LEU A 461 -18.11 29.73 17.81
CA LEU A 461 -17.23 30.88 17.62
C LEU A 461 -16.37 30.66 16.39
N ALA A 462 -16.06 31.72 15.66
CA ALA A 462 -14.97 31.65 14.69
C ALA A 462 -13.65 31.36 15.44
N CYS A 463 -12.76 30.59 14.83
CA CYS A 463 -11.49 30.25 15.43
C CYS A 463 -10.35 30.27 14.40
N SER A 464 -9.13 30.30 14.90
CA SER A 464 -7.91 30.02 14.16
C SER A 464 -7.12 28.92 14.84
N LEU A 465 -6.27 28.20 14.10
CA LEU A 465 -5.43 27.16 14.70
C LEU A 465 -4.15 27.77 15.29
N GLY A 466 -3.86 27.46 16.55
CA GLY A 466 -2.64 27.84 17.25
C GLY A 466 -1.40 27.13 16.73
N ALA A 467 -0.26 27.35 17.39
CA ALA A 467 0.98 26.65 17.09
C ALA A 467 0.83 25.14 17.42
N PRO A 468 1.46 24.24 16.65
CA PRO A 468 1.41 22.81 16.93
C PRO A 468 2.12 22.49 18.25
N ASP A 469 1.56 21.57 19.03
CA ASP A 469 2.21 20.96 20.20
C ASP A 469 3.27 19.92 19.78
N GLU A 470 3.91 19.27 20.76
CA GLU A 470 4.93 18.23 20.53
C GLU A 470 4.40 17.02 19.72
N ARG A 471 3.10 16.83 19.66
CA ARG A 471 2.42 15.78 18.90
C ARG A 471 1.91 16.25 17.53
N GLY A 472 2.13 17.53 17.21
CA GLY A 472 1.66 18.15 15.98
C GLY A 472 0.20 18.62 16.03
N TRP A 473 -0.51 18.49 17.17
CA TRP A 473 -1.87 18.98 17.31
C TRP A 473 -1.90 20.51 17.51
N ARG A 474 -2.78 21.17 16.77
CA ARG A 474 -2.95 22.64 16.82
C ARG A 474 -4.25 22.97 17.54
N PRO A 475 -4.18 23.59 18.73
CA PRO A 475 -5.39 23.95 19.49
C PRO A 475 -6.17 25.07 18.77
N PRO A 476 -7.52 25.00 18.75
CA PRO A 476 -8.32 26.10 18.26
C PRO A 476 -8.26 27.29 19.22
N LEU A 477 -8.10 28.48 18.67
CA LEU A 477 -8.09 29.75 19.38
C LEU A 477 -9.35 30.52 19.00
N ALA A 478 -10.29 30.66 19.93
CA ALA A 478 -11.55 31.35 19.72
C ALA A 478 -11.35 32.85 19.42
N ILE A 479 -12.13 33.39 18.52
CA ILE A 479 -12.19 34.83 18.22
C ILE A 479 -13.38 35.41 19.02
N ALA A 480 -13.10 36.23 20.01
CA ALA A 480 -14.14 36.83 20.85
C ALA A 480 -15.09 37.75 20.03
N GLY A 481 -16.36 37.69 20.32
CA GLY A 481 -17.39 38.50 19.65
C GLY A 481 -17.80 37.95 18.27
N SER A 482 -17.46 36.71 17.96
CA SER A 482 -17.84 36.03 16.72
C SER A 482 -18.91 34.94 16.91
N GLU A 483 -19.59 34.98 18.06
CA GLU A 483 -20.62 34.00 18.40
C GLU A 483 -21.73 33.99 17.36
N HIS A 484 -22.10 32.80 16.90
CA HIS A 484 -23.22 32.59 16.00
C HIS A 484 -23.90 31.26 16.29
N GLU A 485 -25.17 31.15 16.00
CA GLU A 485 -25.97 29.97 16.30
C GLU A 485 -26.44 29.29 14.99
N LEU A 486 -26.46 27.96 15.02
CA LEU A 486 -27.07 27.12 13.99
C LEU A 486 -28.24 26.36 14.61
N ASP A 487 -29.42 26.44 14.00
CA ASP A 487 -30.57 25.64 14.39
C ASP A 487 -30.32 24.17 14.07
N CYS A 488 -30.71 23.26 15.00
CA CYS A 488 -30.57 21.82 14.82
C CYS A 488 -31.64 21.04 15.58
N ASP A 489 -31.92 19.84 15.13
CA ASP A 489 -32.70 18.82 15.85
C ASP A 489 -31.79 17.74 16.42
N THR A 490 -30.61 17.57 15.77
CA THR A 490 -29.59 16.58 16.14
C THR A 490 -28.20 17.17 15.98
N VAL A 491 -27.33 16.86 16.93
CA VAL A 491 -25.89 17.17 16.93
C VAL A 491 -25.10 15.89 16.89
N ILE A 492 -24.12 15.78 15.99
CA ILE A 492 -23.27 14.60 15.86
C ILE A 492 -21.81 15.00 16.09
N PHE A 493 -21.19 14.44 17.12
CA PHE A 493 -19.74 14.61 17.33
C PHE A 493 -18.93 13.59 16.51
N ALA A 494 -18.11 14.07 15.58
CA ALA A 494 -17.21 13.29 14.73
C ALA A 494 -15.73 13.69 14.95
N ILE A 495 -15.32 13.81 16.22
CA ILE A 495 -14.04 14.39 16.67
C ILE A 495 -13.04 13.33 17.14
N GLY A 496 -13.15 12.12 16.63
CA GLY A 496 -12.28 11.00 16.93
C GLY A 496 -12.93 9.94 17.81
N GLN A 497 -12.13 8.95 18.15
CA GLN A 497 -12.56 7.72 18.80
C GLN A 497 -11.70 7.40 20.03
N SER A 498 -12.20 6.53 20.90
CA SER A 498 -11.50 6.06 22.10
C SER A 498 -11.59 4.54 22.24
N MET A 499 -10.64 3.96 22.95
CA MET A 499 -10.66 2.54 23.31
C MET A 499 -11.58 2.34 24.53
N ALA A 500 -12.38 1.26 24.51
CA ALA A 500 -13.10 0.75 25.67
C ALA A 500 -12.31 -0.47 26.21
N LEU A 501 -11.56 -0.27 27.29
CA LEU A 501 -10.68 -1.29 27.89
C LEU A 501 -11.16 -1.76 29.27
N ASP A 502 -12.36 -1.43 29.68
CA ASP A 502 -12.93 -1.76 31.01
C ASP A 502 -12.91 -3.27 31.28
N PHE A 503 -12.98 -4.10 30.23
CA PHE A 503 -12.88 -5.55 30.34
C PHE A 503 -11.49 -6.07 30.79
N LEU A 504 -10.47 -5.22 30.82
CA LEU A 504 -9.14 -5.54 31.35
C LEU A 504 -8.98 -5.20 32.83
N GLU A 505 -9.96 -4.55 33.44
CA GLU A 505 -9.91 -4.24 34.87
C GLU A 505 -9.77 -5.52 35.69
N GLY A 506 -8.73 -5.56 36.52
CA GLY A 506 -8.38 -6.74 37.33
C GLY A 506 -7.53 -7.79 36.65
N SER A 507 -7.17 -7.64 35.35
CA SER A 507 -6.21 -8.52 34.67
C SER A 507 -4.79 -8.28 35.17
N LYS A 508 -4.06 -9.37 35.47
CA LYS A 508 -2.70 -9.29 36.00
C LYS A 508 -1.68 -9.40 34.88
N GLY A 509 -0.91 -8.34 34.68
CA GLY A 509 0.25 -8.38 33.78
C GLY A 509 -0.05 -7.95 32.32
N ILE A 510 -1.09 -7.19 32.11
CA ILE A 510 -1.40 -6.53 30.82
C ILE A 510 -1.19 -5.03 30.97
#